data_717e0d647e9e4026dbf99fbd0f021b78
#
_entry.id   717e0d647e9e4026dbf99fbd0f021b78
#
_cell.length_a   1.000
_cell.length_b   1.000
_cell.length_c   1.000
_cell.angle_alpha   90.00
_cell.angle_beta   90.00
_cell.angle_gamma   90.00
#
_symmetry.space_group_name_H-M   'P 1'
#
loop_
_entity.id
_entity.type
_entity.pdbx_description
1 polymer ?
#
loop_
_entity_poly.entity_id
_entity_poly.type
_entity_poly.pdbx_seq_one_letter_code
_entity_poly.pdbx_strand_id
1 'polypeptide(L)'
;LEKTVSILLLIALLFLAACKGKSAKDGPEEYSPEYQETPSTEEPAQNDSSRHSGLDLKELKAYQYNWSESDDLPPLVIVIDDFGQISGQLLEDFTALPQEVAFAILPDLPNTQAAARLADKTGHEVLIHVPMQPLGNDNPGKRYIKKGMEAADIADLLQEFYSQMPNAIAANNHMGSAATADYSVMQAVLEELHELGLFFLDSATTNKSAVPSAASALGYKTAKRDIFLDVPDNSDATLIGKIQSLGKYKGRNEPIVIITHCHTREKLNALNKFIAQISDMGLKLIPPSKLYKKLSPPA
;
A
#
# COMPACT_ATOMS: atom_id res chain seq x y z
N LEU A 1 67.53 24.45 7.45
CA LEU A 1 66.65 23.93 6.34
C LEU A 1 65.52 22.99 6.82
N GLU A 2 65.38 22.68 8.12
CA GLU A 2 64.38 21.71 8.68
C GLU A 2 63.22 22.35 9.41
N LYS A 3 63.09 23.65 9.43
CA LYS A 3 61.98 24.34 10.14
C LYS A 3 60.89 24.91 9.25
N THR A 4 61.03 24.82 7.93
CA THR A 4 60.03 25.37 6.97
C THR A 4 59.10 24.32 6.36
N VAL A 5 59.34 23.02 6.60
CA VAL A 5 58.51 21.94 6.07
C VAL A 5 57.31 21.60 7.00
N SER A 6 57.45 21.91 8.31
CA SER A 6 56.38 21.59 9.30
C SER A 6 55.18 22.55 9.31
N ILE A 7 55.29 23.72 8.73
CA ILE A 7 54.21 24.72 8.73
C ILE A 7 53.28 24.55 7.52
N LEU A 8 53.78 23.98 6.43
CA LEU A 8 52.96 23.70 5.23
C LEU A 8 52.08 22.45 5.36
N LEU A 9 52.38 21.52 6.27
CA LEU A 9 51.52 20.34 6.53
C LEU A 9 50.36 20.62 7.47
N LEU A 10 50.40 21.68 8.27
CA LEU A 10 49.35 22.06 9.21
C LEU A 10 48.27 22.92 8.55
N ILE A 11 48.54 23.54 7.42
CA ILE A 11 47.55 24.36 6.68
C ILE A 11 46.70 23.50 5.72
N ALA A 12 47.18 22.31 5.32
CA ALA A 12 46.42 21.39 4.47
C ALA A 12 45.34 20.59 5.21
N LEU A 13 45.37 20.55 6.55
CA LEU A 13 44.37 19.82 7.37
C LEU A 13 43.19 20.69 7.84
N LEU A 14 43.19 21.99 7.58
CA LEU A 14 42.14 22.91 7.98
C LEU A 14 41.17 23.28 6.85
N PHE A 15 41.39 22.82 5.60
CA PHE A 15 40.49 23.06 4.46
C PHE A 15 39.62 21.87 4.05
N LEU A 16 39.63 20.75 4.79
CA LEU A 16 38.78 19.58 4.51
C LEU A 16 37.51 19.49 5.38
N ALA A 17 37.19 20.53 6.17
CA ALA A 17 36.05 20.52 7.09
C ALA A 17 34.88 21.46 6.69
N ALA A 18 34.87 22.01 5.47
CA ALA A 18 33.83 22.97 5.08
C ALA A 18 33.32 22.75 3.67
N CYS A 19 32.86 21.54 3.33
CA CYS A 19 31.93 21.28 2.23
C CYS A 19 31.10 20.06 2.53
N LYS A 20 30.29 20.12 3.61
CA LYS A 20 29.06 19.33 3.68
C LYS A 20 27.98 20.13 2.96
N GLY A 21 27.95 20.00 1.65
CA GLY A 21 26.80 20.41 0.86
C GLY A 21 25.58 19.65 1.36
N LYS A 22 24.54 20.36 1.73
CA LYS A 22 23.19 19.83 1.95
C LYS A 22 22.76 19.20 0.64
N SER A 23 22.82 17.87 0.57
CA SER A 23 22.09 17.11 -0.42
C SER A 23 20.61 17.28 -0.10
N ALA A 24 19.89 17.95 -0.96
CA ALA A 24 18.42 17.98 -0.92
C ALA A 24 17.95 16.52 -1.09
N LYS A 25 17.40 15.96 -0.02
CA LYS A 25 16.64 14.71 -0.03
C LYS A 25 15.19 15.08 -0.32
N ASP A 26 14.85 15.28 -1.57
CA ASP A 26 13.46 15.30 -2.03
C ASP A 26 13.19 13.98 -2.76
N GLY A 27 12.95 12.93 -1.98
CA GLY A 27 12.31 11.69 -2.41
C GLY A 27 11.16 11.40 -1.45
N PRO A 28 10.05 10.76 -1.89
CA PRO A 28 9.04 10.32 -0.94
C PRO A 28 9.68 9.40 0.09
N GLU A 29 9.52 9.73 1.37
CA GLU A 29 9.98 8.90 2.48
C GLU A 29 9.37 7.51 2.34
N GLU A 30 10.22 6.50 2.34
CA GLU A 30 9.83 5.10 2.39
C GLU A 30 9.17 4.85 3.74
N TYR A 31 7.85 4.62 3.73
CA TYR A 31 7.12 4.24 4.92
C TYR A 31 7.42 2.78 5.24
N SER A 32 8.24 2.56 6.25
CA SER A 32 8.45 1.26 6.86
C SER A 32 7.62 1.20 8.15
N PRO A 33 6.61 0.33 8.25
CA PRO A 33 5.97 0.10 9.54
C PRO A 33 6.96 -0.62 10.45
N GLU A 34 7.37 0.05 11.53
CA GLU A 34 8.14 -0.57 12.60
C GLU A 34 7.30 -1.68 13.24
N TYR A 35 7.63 -2.93 12.93
CA TYR A 35 7.07 -4.10 13.58
C TYR A 35 7.73 -4.25 14.96
N GLN A 36 7.16 -3.63 15.98
CA GLN A 36 7.48 -3.98 17.36
C GLN A 36 6.57 -5.13 17.78
N GLU A 37 7.14 -6.31 17.93
CA GLU A 37 6.51 -7.41 18.66
C GLU A 37 6.32 -6.99 20.12
N THR A 38 5.12 -6.54 20.46
CA THR A 38 4.71 -6.45 21.86
C THR A 38 4.06 -7.77 22.26
N PRO A 39 4.52 -8.43 23.33
CA PRO A 39 3.83 -9.60 23.86
C PRO A 39 2.45 -9.18 24.34
N SER A 40 1.42 -9.86 23.85
CA SER A 40 0.03 -9.69 24.29
C SER A 40 -0.12 -10.17 25.74
N THR A 41 -0.08 -9.25 26.67
CA THR A 41 -0.69 -9.43 28.00
C THR A 41 -2.08 -8.83 27.93
N GLU A 42 -3.08 -9.69 27.88
CA GLU A 42 -4.48 -9.31 28.05
C GLU A 42 -4.70 -8.79 29.47
N GLU A 43 -4.83 -7.47 29.61
CA GLU A 43 -5.57 -6.89 30.72
C GLU A 43 -6.98 -6.51 30.25
N PRO A 44 -8.04 -6.75 31.06
CA PRO A 44 -9.40 -6.47 30.62
C PRO A 44 -9.62 -4.96 30.47
N ALA A 45 -9.97 -4.55 29.26
CA ALA A 45 -10.26 -3.16 28.92
C ALA A 45 -11.39 -2.62 29.79
N GLN A 46 -11.08 -1.70 30.67
CA GLN A 46 -12.04 -0.80 31.26
C GLN A 46 -12.58 0.14 30.17
N ASN A 47 -13.89 0.09 30.03
CA ASN A 47 -14.67 0.88 29.08
C ASN A 47 -14.59 2.37 29.48
N ASP A 48 -13.59 3.11 28.99
CA ASP A 48 -13.53 4.57 29.10
C ASP A 48 -14.05 5.21 27.80
N SER A 49 -15.34 5.49 27.80
CA SER A 49 -16.08 6.09 26.70
C SER A 49 -15.90 7.61 26.57
N SER A 50 -14.83 8.21 27.15
CA SER A 50 -14.75 9.67 27.29
C SER A 50 -13.49 10.35 26.71
N ARG A 51 -12.80 9.77 25.70
CA ARG A 51 -11.69 10.49 25.03
C ARG A 51 -11.69 10.26 23.51
N HIS A 52 -12.77 10.66 22.85
CA HIS A 52 -12.75 10.88 21.41
C HIS A 52 -12.89 12.37 21.11
N SER A 53 -11.78 13.11 21.17
CA SER A 53 -11.68 14.42 20.52
C SER A 53 -11.38 14.22 19.02
N GLY A 54 -12.23 13.49 18.32
CA GLY A 54 -12.22 13.45 16.87
C GLY A 54 -13.23 14.48 16.35
N LEU A 55 -12.90 15.21 15.29
CA LEU A 55 -13.88 16.01 14.56
C LEU A 55 -15.13 15.16 14.28
N ASP A 56 -16.29 15.65 14.66
CA ASP A 56 -17.55 15.02 14.32
C ASP A 56 -17.70 14.98 12.79
N LEU A 57 -18.34 13.96 12.23
CA LEU A 57 -18.69 13.92 10.81
C LEU A 57 -19.38 15.20 10.31
N LYS A 58 -20.09 15.90 11.20
CA LYS A 58 -20.67 17.22 10.92
C LYS A 58 -19.63 18.31 10.72
N GLU A 59 -18.48 18.25 11.42
CA GLU A 59 -17.38 19.19 11.24
C GLU A 59 -16.60 18.91 9.95
N LEU A 60 -16.44 17.64 9.57
CA LEU A 60 -15.89 17.27 8.26
C LEU A 60 -16.77 17.79 7.11
N LYS A 61 -18.08 17.76 7.24
CA LYS A 61 -19.02 18.30 6.24
C LYS A 61 -18.97 19.83 6.11
N ALA A 62 -18.51 20.54 7.13
CA ALA A 62 -18.37 21.99 7.09
C ALA A 62 -17.12 22.46 6.31
N TYR A 63 -16.20 21.56 6.00
CA TYR A 63 -15.05 21.90 5.16
C TYR A 63 -15.48 22.18 3.72
N GLN A 64 -15.19 23.38 3.25
CA GLN A 64 -15.36 23.73 1.83
C GLN A 64 -14.17 23.15 1.04
N TYR A 65 -14.42 22.08 0.29
CA TYR A 65 -13.46 21.56 -0.67
C TYR A 65 -13.50 22.44 -1.93
N ASN A 66 -12.32 22.75 -2.51
CA ASN A 66 -12.20 23.55 -3.72
C ASN A 66 -12.79 22.89 -4.99
N TRP A 67 -13.38 21.71 -4.85
CA TRP A 67 -13.96 20.87 -5.90
C TRP A 67 -15.22 20.18 -5.34
N SER A 68 -16.31 20.84 -5.25
CA SER A 68 -17.59 20.33 -4.76
C SER A 68 -18.41 19.57 -5.81
N GLU A 69 -17.94 19.54 -7.05
CA GLU A 69 -18.62 18.87 -8.15
C GLU A 69 -17.98 17.51 -8.40
N SER A 70 -18.69 16.46 -7.99
CA SER A 70 -18.25 15.06 -8.06
C SER A 70 -18.23 14.50 -9.49
N ASP A 71 -18.91 15.14 -10.43
CA ASP A 71 -19.13 14.58 -11.77
C ASP A 71 -17.86 14.43 -12.61
N ASP A 72 -16.81 15.18 -12.26
CA ASP A 72 -15.51 15.17 -12.97
C ASP A 72 -14.44 14.29 -12.30
N LEU A 73 -14.71 13.70 -11.14
CA LEU A 73 -13.76 12.81 -10.47
C LEU A 73 -13.98 11.37 -10.90
N PRO A 74 -12.89 10.63 -11.17
CA PRO A 74 -13.00 9.21 -11.47
C PRO A 74 -13.45 8.42 -10.23
N PRO A 75 -14.01 7.22 -10.39
CA PRO A 75 -14.35 6.36 -9.27
C PRO A 75 -13.11 5.98 -8.47
N LEU A 76 -13.33 5.61 -7.20
CA LEU A 76 -12.29 5.22 -6.28
C LEU A 76 -12.26 3.71 -6.12
N VAL A 77 -11.05 3.17 -6.00
CA VAL A 77 -10.78 1.80 -5.57
C VAL A 77 -10.07 1.86 -4.24
N ILE A 78 -10.55 1.12 -3.24
CA ILE A 78 -9.92 1.04 -1.91
C ILE A 78 -9.46 -0.40 -1.69
N VAL A 79 -8.18 -0.55 -1.34
CA VAL A 79 -7.57 -1.81 -0.93
C VAL A 79 -7.05 -1.65 0.50
N ILE A 80 -7.35 -2.62 1.35
CA ILE A 80 -6.83 -2.67 2.71
C ILE A 80 -5.76 -3.74 2.75
N ASP A 81 -4.53 -3.33 3.01
CA ASP A 81 -3.35 -4.20 3.07
C ASP A 81 -3.18 -4.84 4.46
N ASP A 82 -2.30 -5.85 4.53
CA ASP A 82 -1.77 -6.52 5.71
C ASP A 82 -2.75 -7.42 6.48
N PHE A 83 -3.85 -7.85 5.88
CA PHE A 83 -4.64 -8.91 6.49
C PHE A 83 -3.83 -10.22 6.62
N GLY A 84 -4.23 -11.06 7.57
CA GLY A 84 -3.59 -12.35 7.88
C GLY A 84 -3.06 -12.42 9.31
N GLN A 85 -2.82 -11.28 9.96
CA GLN A 85 -2.43 -11.20 11.38
C GLN A 85 -3.64 -11.01 12.29
N ILE A 86 -4.49 -10.04 11.97
CA ILE A 86 -5.66 -9.71 12.79
C ILE A 86 -6.70 -10.84 12.74
N SER A 87 -7.44 -10.99 13.83
CA SER A 87 -8.52 -11.97 13.99
C SER A 87 -9.65 -11.42 14.86
N GLY A 88 -10.67 -12.25 15.10
CA GLY A 88 -11.80 -11.91 15.98
C GLY A 88 -12.56 -10.67 15.53
N GLN A 89 -13.04 -9.91 16.52
CA GLN A 89 -13.95 -8.79 16.28
C GLN A 89 -13.39 -7.73 15.33
N LEU A 90 -12.09 -7.43 15.38
CA LEU A 90 -11.50 -6.44 14.49
C LEU A 90 -11.58 -6.88 13.02
N LEU A 91 -11.27 -8.15 12.73
CA LEU A 91 -11.39 -8.71 11.38
C LEU A 91 -12.85 -8.71 10.92
N GLU A 92 -13.79 -9.11 11.78
CA GLU A 92 -15.22 -9.10 11.48
C GLU A 92 -15.73 -7.69 11.19
N ASP A 93 -15.29 -6.68 11.94
CA ASP A 93 -15.72 -5.30 11.72
C ASP A 93 -15.22 -4.72 10.41
N PHE A 94 -14.06 -5.16 9.89
CA PHE A 94 -13.64 -4.78 8.54
C PHE A 94 -14.60 -5.34 7.47
N THR A 95 -15.22 -6.49 7.68
CA THR A 95 -16.17 -7.05 6.71
C THR A 95 -17.53 -6.34 6.68
N ALA A 96 -17.78 -5.41 7.58
CA ALA A 96 -18.96 -4.54 7.54
C ALA A 96 -18.79 -3.33 6.59
N LEU A 97 -17.61 -3.15 6.00
CA LEU A 97 -17.36 -2.12 4.99
C LEU A 97 -18.13 -2.42 3.69
N PRO A 98 -18.31 -1.43 2.78
CA PRO A 98 -18.87 -1.67 1.45
C PRO A 98 -18.10 -2.78 0.70
N GLN A 99 -18.82 -3.64 -0.02
CA GLN A 99 -18.24 -4.79 -0.74
C GLN A 99 -17.24 -4.40 -1.84
N GLU A 100 -17.29 -3.15 -2.28
CA GLU A 100 -16.31 -2.58 -3.22
C GLU A 100 -14.90 -2.43 -2.62
N VAL A 101 -14.78 -2.44 -1.29
CA VAL A 101 -13.47 -2.39 -0.60
C VAL A 101 -12.86 -3.78 -0.62
N ALA A 102 -11.62 -3.90 -1.08
CA ALA A 102 -10.95 -5.19 -1.19
C ALA A 102 -9.90 -5.41 -0.08
N PHE A 103 -9.62 -6.68 0.19
CA PHE A 103 -8.70 -7.13 1.21
C PHE A 103 -7.44 -7.72 0.57
N ALA A 104 -6.29 -7.11 0.82
CA ALA A 104 -5.01 -7.67 0.44
C ALA A 104 -4.42 -8.44 1.64
N ILE A 105 -4.21 -9.73 1.43
CA ILE A 105 -3.95 -10.68 2.51
C ILE A 105 -2.54 -11.24 2.38
N LEU A 106 -1.74 -11.10 3.42
CA LEU A 106 -0.41 -11.67 3.52
C LEU A 106 -0.49 -13.21 3.59
N PRO A 107 0.28 -13.93 2.78
CA PRO A 107 0.40 -15.38 2.90
C PRO A 107 1.22 -15.77 4.13
N ASP A 108 1.19 -17.06 4.49
CA ASP A 108 2.00 -17.68 5.54
C ASP A 108 1.74 -17.16 6.96
N LEU A 109 0.63 -16.49 7.19
CA LEU A 109 0.25 -15.98 8.49
C LEU A 109 -0.87 -16.82 9.15
N PRO A 110 -1.01 -16.77 10.48
CA PRO A 110 -1.98 -17.62 11.19
C PRO A 110 -3.43 -17.46 10.72
N ASN A 111 -3.82 -16.27 10.29
CA ASN A 111 -5.19 -15.96 9.91
C ASN A 111 -5.37 -15.74 8.39
N THR A 112 -4.36 -16.02 7.56
CA THR A 112 -4.41 -15.85 6.10
C THR A 112 -5.67 -16.47 5.50
N GLN A 113 -5.85 -17.78 5.68
CA GLN A 113 -7.01 -18.47 5.12
C GLN A 113 -8.34 -18.09 5.77
N ALA A 114 -8.34 -17.72 7.06
CA ALA A 114 -9.55 -17.29 7.74
C ALA A 114 -10.02 -15.93 7.19
N ALA A 115 -9.08 -14.99 6.98
CA ALA A 115 -9.36 -13.69 6.38
C ALA A 115 -9.87 -13.85 4.94
N ALA A 116 -9.24 -14.71 4.13
CA ALA A 116 -9.66 -14.96 2.75
C ALA A 116 -11.09 -15.54 2.66
N ARG A 117 -11.40 -16.54 3.50
CA ARG A 117 -12.76 -17.11 3.56
C ARG A 117 -13.81 -16.12 4.05
N LEU A 118 -13.44 -15.25 5.01
CA LEU A 118 -14.38 -14.27 5.55
C LEU A 118 -14.64 -13.16 4.53
N ALA A 119 -13.62 -12.69 3.83
CA ALA A 119 -13.75 -11.74 2.73
C ALA A 119 -14.68 -12.27 1.63
N ASP A 120 -14.46 -13.50 1.17
CA ASP A 120 -15.29 -14.16 0.16
C ASP A 120 -16.75 -14.29 0.61
N LYS A 121 -16.96 -14.75 1.85
CA LYS A 121 -18.29 -14.90 2.44
C LYS A 121 -19.07 -13.57 2.49
N THR A 122 -18.38 -12.46 2.65
CA THR A 122 -18.98 -11.12 2.77
C THR A 122 -18.97 -10.34 1.46
N GLY A 123 -18.46 -10.95 0.37
CA GLY A 123 -18.47 -10.38 -0.98
C GLY A 123 -17.34 -9.39 -1.28
N HIS A 124 -16.31 -9.35 -0.42
CA HIS A 124 -15.11 -8.55 -0.69
C HIS A 124 -14.16 -9.28 -1.61
N GLU A 125 -13.60 -8.56 -2.58
CA GLU A 125 -12.54 -9.11 -3.43
C GLU A 125 -11.24 -9.28 -2.64
N VAL A 126 -10.49 -10.35 -2.96
CA VAL A 126 -9.24 -10.70 -2.30
C VAL A 126 -8.07 -10.47 -3.25
N LEU A 127 -7.01 -9.84 -2.73
CA LEU A 127 -5.71 -9.75 -3.36
C LEU A 127 -4.69 -10.55 -2.54
N ILE A 128 -3.73 -11.17 -3.21
CA ILE A 128 -2.54 -11.70 -2.55
C ILE A 128 -1.61 -10.52 -2.25
N HIS A 129 -1.38 -10.22 -0.97
CA HIS A 129 -0.41 -9.21 -0.56
C HIS A 129 0.97 -9.84 -0.55
N VAL A 130 1.66 -9.81 -1.69
CA VAL A 130 2.89 -10.57 -1.94
C VAL A 130 4.07 -9.94 -1.20
N PRO A 131 4.69 -10.63 -0.24
CA PRO A 131 5.88 -10.13 0.43
C PRO A 131 7.05 -10.00 -0.55
N MET A 132 7.67 -8.82 -0.61
CA MET A 132 8.76 -8.51 -1.52
C MET A 132 9.89 -7.74 -0.83
N GLN A 133 11.12 -7.95 -1.26
CA GLN A 133 12.31 -7.35 -0.67
C GLN A 133 12.29 -5.82 -0.71
N PRO A 134 12.41 -5.13 0.45
CA PRO A 134 12.61 -3.69 0.54
C PRO A 134 14.07 -3.30 0.25
N LEU A 135 14.33 -2.00 0.06
CA LEU A 135 15.69 -1.43 0.00
C LEU A 135 16.39 -1.44 1.36
N GLY A 136 15.62 -1.35 2.45
CA GLY A 136 16.10 -1.38 3.82
C GLY A 136 16.35 -2.80 4.35
N ASN A 137 16.48 -2.90 5.68
CA ASN A 137 16.68 -4.16 6.40
C ASN A 137 15.37 -4.70 7.01
N ASP A 138 14.24 -4.11 6.67
CA ASP A 138 12.93 -4.53 7.17
C ASP A 138 12.60 -5.93 6.69
N ASN A 139 11.94 -6.70 7.54
CA ASN A 139 11.57 -8.08 7.23
C ASN A 139 10.19 -8.14 6.57
N PRO A 140 10.07 -8.47 5.28
CA PRO A 140 8.79 -8.52 4.59
C PRO A 140 7.99 -9.79 4.91
N GLY A 141 8.52 -10.71 5.70
CA GLY A 141 7.89 -11.98 6.04
C GLY A 141 8.85 -13.15 5.93
N LYS A 142 8.35 -14.37 6.24
CA LYS A 142 9.15 -15.59 6.26
C LYS A 142 9.65 -15.97 4.87
N ARG A 143 8.78 -15.87 3.87
CA ARG A 143 9.08 -16.13 2.46
C ARG A 143 8.69 -14.91 1.65
N TYR A 144 9.55 -14.47 0.77
CA TYR A 144 9.33 -13.25 -0.02
C TYR A 144 10.13 -13.27 -1.31
N ILE A 145 9.65 -12.54 -2.29
CA ILE A 145 10.34 -12.35 -3.57
C ILE A 145 11.53 -11.41 -3.39
N LYS A 146 12.71 -11.87 -3.81
CA LYS A 146 13.97 -11.14 -3.68
C LYS A 146 14.39 -10.56 -5.03
N LYS A 147 15.14 -9.47 -4.98
CA LYS A 147 15.85 -8.97 -6.14
C LYS A 147 16.78 -10.05 -6.68
N GLY A 148 16.76 -10.26 -8.00
CA GLY A 148 17.58 -11.27 -8.68
C GLY A 148 17.16 -12.72 -8.40
N MET A 149 15.96 -12.97 -7.90
CA MET A 149 15.39 -14.31 -7.75
C MET A 149 15.08 -14.91 -9.12
N GLU A 150 15.33 -16.20 -9.29
CA GLU A 150 15.08 -16.90 -10.54
C GLU A 150 13.57 -17.05 -10.81
N ALA A 151 13.19 -17.02 -12.09
CA ALA A 151 11.77 -17.04 -12.48
C ALA A 151 11.03 -18.29 -11.98
N ALA A 152 11.67 -19.47 -12.00
CA ALA A 152 11.07 -20.70 -11.48
C ALA A 152 10.76 -20.62 -9.99
N ASP A 153 11.68 -20.08 -9.18
CA ASP A 153 11.47 -19.92 -7.75
C ASP A 153 10.36 -18.90 -7.44
N ILE A 154 10.23 -17.87 -8.28
CA ILE A 154 9.14 -16.88 -8.20
C ILE A 154 7.81 -17.54 -8.50
N ALA A 155 7.73 -18.36 -9.55
CA ALA A 155 6.53 -19.07 -9.96
C ALA A 155 6.07 -20.04 -8.85
N ASP A 156 6.97 -20.88 -8.35
CA ASP A 156 6.68 -21.83 -7.28
C ASP A 156 6.13 -21.09 -6.04
N LEU A 157 6.77 -19.98 -5.67
CA LEU A 157 6.36 -19.20 -4.50
C LEU A 157 4.97 -18.57 -4.68
N LEU A 158 4.67 -18.00 -5.85
CA LEU A 158 3.37 -17.40 -6.14
C LEU A 158 2.26 -18.44 -6.20
N GLN A 159 2.50 -19.63 -6.76
CA GLN A 159 1.57 -20.74 -6.77
C GLN A 159 1.24 -21.20 -5.34
N GLU A 160 2.26 -21.32 -4.49
CA GLU A 160 2.05 -21.67 -3.08
C GLU A 160 1.26 -20.58 -2.32
N PHE A 161 1.50 -19.31 -2.58
CA PHE A 161 0.71 -18.22 -2.00
C PHE A 161 -0.74 -18.23 -2.49
N TYR A 162 -0.93 -18.42 -3.80
CA TYR A 162 -2.27 -18.56 -4.39
C TYR A 162 -3.05 -19.74 -3.80
N SER A 163 -2.38 -20.86 -3.55
CA SER A 163 -3.02 -22.04 -2.96
C SER A 163 -3.66 -21.79 -1.58
N GLN A 164 -3.17 -20.78 -0.85
CA GLN A 164 -3.71 -20.40 0.46
C GLN A 164 -4.98 -19.54 0.35
N MET A 165 -5.19 -18.86 -0.77
CA MET A 165 -6.34 -18.00 -1.04
C MET A 165 -6.77 -18.08 -2.53
N PRO A 166 -7.33 -19.23 -2.95
CA PRO A 166 -7.65 -19.49 -4.37
C PRO A 166 -8.78 -18.63 -4.93
N ASN A 167 -9.48 -17.87 -4.08
CA ASN A 167 -10.45 -16.86 -4.44
C ASN A 167 -9.83 -15.48 -4.76
N ALA A 168 -8.51 -15.33 -4.66
CA ALA A 168 -7.85 -14.07 -5.02
C ALA A 168 -8.05 -13.76 -6.50
N ILE A 169 -8.29 -12.48 -6.80
CA ILE A 169 -8.50 -11.97 -8.17
C ILE A 169 -7.30 -11.18 -8.69
N ALA A 170 -6.42 -10.78 -7.80
CA ALA A 170 -5.26 -9.96 -8.10
C ALA A 170 -4.17 -10.18 -7.04
N ALA A 171 -3.03 -9.53 -7.23
CA ALA A 171 -1.97 -9.40 -6.24
C ALA A 171 -1.47 -7.96 -6.16
N ASN A 172 -0.93 -7.56 -5.01
CA ASN A 172 -0.17 -6.33 -4.84
C ASN A 172 1.08 -6.60 -3.98
N ASN A 173 2.04 -5.67 -3.95
CA ASN A 173 3.27 -5.89 -3.20
C ASN A 173 3.18 -5.36 -1.76
N HIS A 174 3.52 -6.22 -0.79
CA HIS A 174 3.91 -5.82 0.55
C HIS A 174 5.37 -5.41 0.55
N MET A 175 5.67 -4.18 1.00
CA MET A 175 7.01 -3.59 0.86
C MET A 175 7.48 -3.64 -0.61
N GLY A 176 8.69 -4.13 -0.87
CA GLY A 176 9.14 -4.46 -2.21
C GLY A 176 9.88 -3.35 -2.93
N SER A 177 10.34 -2.30 -2.27
CA SER A 177 11.03 -1.18 -2.93
C SER A 177 12.30 -1.58 -3.70
N ALA A 178 12.94 -2.71 -3.33
CA ALA A 178 14.07 -3.28 -4.08
C ALA A 178 13.61 -4.25 -5.17
N ALA A 179 12.69 -5.16 -4.85
CA ALA A 179 12.24 -6.19 -5.80
C ALA A 179 11.42 -5.59 -6.94
N THR A 180 10.50 -4.65 -6.67
CA THR A 180 9.70 -4.00 -7.71
C THR A 180 10.52 -3.08 -8.63
N ALA A 181 11.73 -2.68 -8.22
CA ALA A 181 12.67 -1.94 -9.07
C ALA A 181 13.50 -2.85 -9.98
N ASP A 182 13.43 -4.17 -9.83
CA ASP A 182 14.13 -5.15 -10.65
C ASP A 182 13.23 -5.60 -11.81
N TYR A 183 13.63 -5.26 -13.05
CA TYR A 183 12.83 -5.56 -14.23
C TYR A 183 12.63 -7.07 -14.43
N SER A 184 13.69 -7.87 -14.28
CA SER A 184 13.61 -9.32 -14.51
C SER A 184 12.72 -10.01 -13.50
N VAL A 185 12.80 -9.58 -12.23
CA VAL A 185 11.92 -10.07 -11.17
C VAL A 185 10.47 -9.71 -11.46
N MET A 186 10.20 -8.44 -11.82
CA MET A 186 8.82 -8.03 -12.08
C MET A 186 8.25 -8.65 -13.36
N GLN A 187 9.08 -8.89 -14.38
CA GLN A 187 8.66 -9.65 -15.55
C GLN A 187 8.18 -11.05 -15.16
N ALA A 188 8.99 -11.81 -14.40
CA ALA A 188 8.63 -13.15 -13.94
C ALA A 188 7.38 -13.16 -13.05
N VAL A 189 7.25 -12.18 -12.14
CA VAL A 189 6.05 -12.02 -11.29
C VAL A 189 4.81 -11.82 -12.14
N LEU A 190 4.88 -10.92 -13.12
CA LEU A 190 3.72 -10.58 -13.94
C LEU A 190 3.34 -11.70 -14.89
N GLU A 191 4.31 -12.44 -15.43
CA GLU A 191 4.09 -13.64 -16.25
C GLU A 191 3.34 -14.70 -15.44
N GLU A 192 3.84 -15.06 -14.24
CA GLU A 192 3.20 -16.08 -13.41
C GLU A 192 1.81 -15.64 -12.92
N LEU A 193 1.63 -14.40 -12.49
CA LEU A 193 0.30 -13.91 -12.12
C LEU A 193 -0.68 -13.97 -13.28
N HIS A 194 -0.22 -13.70 -14.50
CA HIS A 194 -1.04 -13.84 -15.71
C HIS A 194 -1.47 -15.29 -15.95
N GLU A 195 -0.56 -16.26 -15.81
CA GLU A 195 -0.87 -17.70 -15.91
C GLU A 195 -1.87 -18.14 -14.85
N LEU A 196 -1.80 -17.57 -13.63
CA LEU A 196 -2.77 -17.80 -12.56
C LEU A 196 -4.10 -17.07 -12.78
N GLY A 197 -4.22 -16.25 -13.82
CA GLY A 197 -5.40 -15.42 -14.10
C GLY A 197 -5.56 -14.22 -13.16
N LEU A 198 -4.47 -13.80 -12.51
CA LEU A 198 -4.44 -12.69 -11.56
C LEU A 198 -3.88 -11.41 -12.19
N PHE A 199 -4.37 -10.27 -11.72
CA PHE A 199 -3.81 -8.96 -12.07
C PHE A 199 -2.80 -8.52 -11.00
N PHE A 200 -1.97 -7.53 -11.34
CA PHE A 200 -1.06 -6.92 -10.39
C PHE A 200 -1.39 -5.44 -10.18
N LEU A 201 -1.48 -5.04 -8.92
CA LEU A 201 -1.60 -3.66 -8.46
C LEU A 201 -0.28 -3.25 -7.81
N ASP A 202 0.45 -2.31 -8.41
CA ASP A 202 1.68 -1.78 -7.83
C ASP A 202 1.36 -0.88 -6.61
N SER A 203 1.75 -1.31 -5.41
CA SER A 203 1.62 -0.50 -4.18
C SER A 203 2.52 0.74 -4.19
N ALA A 204 3.35 0.90 -5.23
CA ALA A 204 4.19 2.06 -5.49
C ALA A 204 5.07 2.45 -4.28
N THR A 205 5.77 1.48 -3.70
CA THR A 205 6.68 1.66 -2.56
C THR A 205 8.03 2.27 -2.98
N THR A 206 8.26 2.42 -4.28
CA THR A 206 9.42 3.11 -4.86
C THR A 206 9.01 3.90 -6.11
N ASN A 207 9.69 5.01 -6.37
CA ASN A 207 9.54 5.77 -7.61
C ASN A 207 10.33 5.16 -8.79
N LYS A 208 11.08 4.07 -8.54
CA LYS A 208 11.88 3.34 -9.54
C LYS A 208 11.24 2.02 -9.95
N SER A 209 9.92 1.84 -9.71
CA SER A 209 9.22 0.61 -10.05
C SER A 209 9.39 0.25 -11.54
N ALA A 210 9.78 -0.99 -11.80
CA ALA A 210 9.87 -1.58 -13.13
C ALA A 210 8.53 -2.17 -13.61
N VAL A 211 7.51 -2.20 -12.75
CA VAL A 211 6.19 -2.77 -13.05
C VAL A 211 5.59 -2.23 -14.34
N PRO A 212 5.54 -0.90 -14.59
CA PRO A 212 4.94 -0.40 -15.83
C PRO A 212 5.66 -0.86 -17.10
N SER A 213 7.00 -0.93 -17.07
CA SER A 213 7.78 -1.35 -18.22
C SER A 213 7.67 -2.86 -18.47
N ALA A 214 7.70 -3.67 -17.41
CA ALA A 214 7.52 -5.12 -17.51
C ALA A 214 6.11 -5.47 -18.02
N ALA A 215 5.06 -4.83 -17.48
CA ALA A 215 3.70 -5.03 -17.95
C ALA A 215 3.51 -4.62 -19.42
N SER A 216 4.10 -3.50 -19.84
CA SER A 216 4.06 -3.05 -21.23
C SER A 216 4.72 -4.04 -22.17
N ALA A 217 5.83 -4.68 -21.78
CA ALA A 217 6.49 -5.71 -22.56
C ALA A 217 5.63 -6.97 -22.74
N LEU A 218 4.75 -7.25 -21.77
CA LEU A 218 3.78 -8.34 -21.81
C LEU A 218 2.44 -7.95 -22.47
N GLY A 219 2.34 -6.72 -22.97
CA GLY A 219 1.17 -6.25 -23.73
C GLY A 219 -0.02 -5.78 -22.88
N TYR A 220 0.15 -5.54 -21.58
CA TYR A 220 -0.92 -5.03 -20.73
C TYR A 220 -0.50 -3.86 -19.83
N LYS A 221 -1.49 -3.23 -19.20
CA LYS A 221 -1.27 -2.15 -18.24
C LYS A 221 -1.59 -2.64 -16.84
N THR A 222 -0.76 -2.26 -15.88
CA THR A 222 -1.03 -2.42 -14.45
C THR A 222 -1.61 -1.15 -13.86
N ALA A 223 -2.38 -1.30 -12.80
CA ALA A 223 -2.75 -0.17 -11.94
C ALA A 223 -1.68 0.05 -10.88
N LYS A 224 -1.63 1.26 -10.32
CA LYS A 224 -0.77 1.57 -9.19
C LYS A 224 -1.53 2.41 -8.16
N ARG A 225 -1.07 2.34 -6.92
CA ARG A 225 -1.57 3.20 -5.84
C ARG A 225 -1.34 4.68 -6.14
N ASP A 226 -2.36 5.47 -5.90
CA ASP A 226 -2.31 6.94 -5.95
C ASP A 226 -2.12 7.56 -4.57
N ILE A 227 -2.78 6.98 -3.53
CA ILE A 227 -2.84 7.56 -2.19
C ILE A 227 -2.67 6.45 -1.14
N PHE A 228 -1.81 6.69 -0.13
CA PHE A 228 -1.92 6.03 1.17
C PHE A 228 -2.85 6.86 2.05
N LEU A 229 -3.95 6.25 2.55
CA LEU A 229 -4.93 6.96 3.34
C LEU A 229 -4.42 7.26 4.75
N ASP A 230 -3.75 6.32 5.35
CA ASP A 230 -3.32 6.28 6.75
C ASP A 230 -1.85 6.71 6.99
N VAL A 231 -1.27 7.42 6.04
CA VAL A 231 0.09 7.97 6.10
C VAL A 231 0.02 9.49 5.96
N PRO A 232 0.64 10.27 6.85
CA PRO A 232 1.57 9.87 7.92
C PRO A 232 0.87 9.32 9.18
N ASP A 233 -0.43 9.54 9.38
CA ASP A 233 -1.22 9.12 10.54
C ASP A 233 -2.71 9.00 10.20
N ASN A 234 -3.53 8.66 11.21
CA ASN A 234 -5.00 8.52 11.09
C ASN A 234 -5.77 9.76 11.61
N SER A 235 -5.11 10.91 11.75
CA SER A 235 -5.74 12.12 12.23
C SER A 235 -6.76 12.67 11.24
N ASP A 236 -7.75 13.41 11.76
CA ASP A 236 -8.73 14.09 10.93
C ASP A 236 -8.07 15.11 9.98
N ALA A 237 -6.96 15.73 10.38
CA ALA A 237 -6.20 16.63 9.52
C ALA A 237 -5.60 15.90 8.32
N THR A 238 -5.00 14.73 8.54
CA THR A 238 -4.50 13.87 7.45
C THR A 238 -5.65 13.47 6.54
N LEU A 239 -6.77 13.01 7.08
CA LEU A 239 -7.94 12.59 6.33
C LEU A 239 -8.50 13.72 5.45
N ILE A 240 -8.66 14.91 6.00
CA ILE A 240 -9.08 16.11 5.26
C ILE A 240 -8.10 16.41 4.12
N GLY A 241 -6.79 16.38 4.39
CA GLY A 241 -5.77 16.59 3.37
C GLY A 241 -5.83 15.56 2.24
N LYS A 242 -6.12 14.28 2.56
CA LYS A 242 -6.29 13.23 1.54
C LYS A 242 -7.53 13.49 0.67
N ILE A 243 -8.65 13.86 1.28
CA ILE A 243 -9.88 14.22 0.54
C ILE A 243 -9.63 15.44 -0.35
N GLN A 244 -9.01 16.50 0.17
CA GLN A 244 -8.66 17.68 -0.64
C GLN A 244 -7.75 17.32 -1.83
N SER A 245 -6.82 16.38 -1.63
CA SER A 245 -5.90 15.93 -2.68
C SER A 245 -6.57 15.18 -3.83
N LEU A 246 -7.80 14.70 -3.66
CA LEU A 246 -8.56 14.04 -4.73
C LEU A 246 -8.78 15.00 -5.91
N GLY A 247 -8.91 16.29 -5.66
CA GLY A 247 -9.09 17.31 -6.69
C GLY A 247 -8.02 17.30 -7.79
N LYS A 248 -6.80 16.85 -7.52
CA LYS A 248 -5.72 16.72 -8.52
C LYS A 248 -5.99 15.68 -9.60
N TYR A 249 -6.97 14.78 -9.36
CA TYR A 249 -7.35 13.72 -10.31
C TYR A 249 -8.57 14.09 -11.18
N LYS A 250 -9.09 15.31 -11.04
CA LYS A 250 -10.20 15.80 -11.84
C LYS A 250 -9.89 15.66 -13.35
N GLY A 251 -10.83 15.09 -14.10
CA GLY A 251 -10.67 14.84 -15.54
C GLY A 251 -9.78 13.64 -15.91
N ARG A 252 -9.29 12.85 -14.93
CA ARG A 252 -8.59 11.60 -15.21
C ARG A 252 -9.60 10.49 -15.53
N ASN A 253 -9.27 9.65 -16.53
CA ASN A 253 -10.14 8.54 -16.94
C ASN A 253 -9.97 7.28 -16.06
N GLU A 254 -8.75 7.06 -15.53
CA GLU A 254 -8.47 5.89 -14.69
C GLU A 254 -8.96 6.12 -13.26
N PRO A 255 -9.50 5.08 -12.57
CA PRO A 255 -9.89 5.15 -11.18
C PRO A 255 -8.74 5.59 -10.26
N ILE A 256 -9.09 6.23 -9.14
CA ILE A 256 -8.14 6.61 -8.10
C ILE A 256 -7.95 5.40 -7.18
N VAL A 257 -6.71 4.91 -7.04
CA VAL A 257 -6.40 3.77 -6.18
C VAL A 257 -5.86 4.24 -4.85
N ILE A 258 -6.57 3.85 -3.79
CA ILE A 258 -6.27 4.19 -2.41
C ILE A 258 -5.91 2.92 -1.66
N ILE A 259 -4.79 2.94 -0.94
CA ILE A 259 -4.39 1.87 -0.03
C ILE A 259 -4.42 2.39 1.40
N THR A 260 -4.84 1.53 2.32
CA THR A 260 -4.77 1.68 3.77
C THR A 260 -4.42 0.31 4.39
N HIS A 261 -4.23 0.24 5.72
CA HIS A 261 -3.82 -1.00 6.39
C HIS A 261 -4.81 -1.40 7.49
N CYS A 262 -4.85 -2.70 7.84
CA CYS A 262 -5.87 -3.27 8.73
C CYS A 262 -5.51 -3.30 10.22
N HIS A 263 -4.31 -2.85 10.62
CA HIS A 263 -3.68 -3.20 11.90
C HIS A 263 -4.48 -2.80 13.16
N THR A 264 -5.25 -1.72 13.13
CA THR A 264 -5.88 -1.17 14.33
C THR A 264 -7.31 -0.71 14.11
N ARG A 265 -8.04 -0.59 15.23
CA ARG A 265 -9.38 0.01 15.26
C ARG A 265 -9.39 1.46 14.78
N GLU A 266 -8.34 2.21 15.05
CA GLU A 266 -8.21 3.61 14.61
C GLU A 266 -8.17 3.71 13.08
N LYS A 267 -7.44 2.81 12.42
CA LYS A 267 -7.39 2.75 10.95
C LYS A 267 -8.75 2.43 10.36
N LEU A 268 -9.48 1.48 10.94
CA LEU A 268 -10.86 1.18 10.53
C LEU A 268 -11.78 2.40 10.72
N ASN A 269 -11.66 3.11 11.85
CA ASN A 269 -12.47 4.29 12.12
C ASN A 269 -12.16 5.43 11.13
N ALA A 270 -10.88 5.67 10.81
CA ALA A 270 -10.47 6.65 9.82
C ALA A 270 -11.00 6.29 8.42
N LEU A 271 -10.92 5.01 8.05
CA LEU A 271 -11.45 4.53 6.77
C LEU A 271 -12.98 4.69 6.70
N ASN A 272 -13.71 4.38 7.76
CA ASN A 272 -15.17 4.60 7.82
C ASN A 272 -15.53 6.07 7.64
N LYS A 273 -14.80 6.98 8.32
CA LYS A 273 -14.98 8.44 8.15
C LYS A 273 -14.72 8.86 6.69
N PHE A 274 -13.65 8.35 6.09
CA PHE A 274 -13.31 8.64 4.69
C PHE A 274 -14.42 8.17 3.75
N ILE A 275 -14.88 6.92 3.89
CA ILE A 275 -15.93 6.35 3.04
C ILE A 275 -17.24 7.13 3.19
N ALA A 276 -17.63 7.49 4.41
CA ALA A 276 -18.80 8.31 4.64
C ALA A 276 -18.69 9.67 3.93
N GLN A 277 -17.52 10.34 4.05
CA GLN A 277 -17.32 11.64 3.44
C GLN A 277 -17.34 11.60 1.91
N ILE A 278 -16.66 10.62 1.28
CA ILE A 278 -16.68 10.49 -0.18
C ILE A 278 -18.06 10.11 -0.71
N SER A 279 -18.84 9.32 0.05
CA SER A 279 -20.23 8.99 -0.26
C SER A 279 -21.13 10.23 -0.24
N ASP A 280 -21.01 11.06 0.80
CA ASP A 280 -21.74 12.33 0.91
C ASP A 280 -21.40 13.30 -0.24
N MET A 281 -20.19 13.20 -0.79
CA MET A 281 -19.72 13.97 -1.95
C MET A 281 -20.16 13.36 -3.28
N GLY A 282 -20.89 12.24 -3.27
CA GLY A 282 -21.35 11.54 -4.47
C GLY A 282 -20.27 10.78 -5.22
N LEU A 283 -19.10 10.56 -4.63
CA LEU A 283 -18.03 9.78 -5.25
C LEU A 283 -18.36 8.29 -5.20
N LYS A 284 -18.02 7.57 -6.28
CA LYS A 284 -18.33 6.15 -6.43
C LYS A 284 -17.16 5.28 -6.03
N LEU A 285 -17.42 4.26 -5.19
CA LEU A 285 -16.51 3.15 -5.01
C LEU A 285 -16.76 2.09 -6.09
N ILE A 286 -15.68 1.48 -6.56
CA ILE A 286 -15.73 0.31 -7.43
C ILE A 286 -14.71 -0.73 -6.95
N PRO A 287 -14.97 -2.03 -7.14
CA PRO A 287 -14.03 -3.06 -6.74
C PRO A 287 -12.79 -3.09 -7.66
N PRO A 288 -11.63 -3.60 -7.19
CA PRO A 288 -10.39 -3.71 -7.96
C PRO A 288 -10.52 -4.44 -9.29
N SER A 289 -11.41 -5.43 -9.41
CA SER A 289 -11.67 -6.12 -10.69
C SER A 289 -12.09 -5.17 -11.82
N LYS A 290 -12.59 -3.97 -11.49
CA LYS A 290 -12.95 -2.96 -12.48
C LYS A 290 -11.76 -2.13 -12.99
N LEU A 291 -10.59 -2.24 -12.34
CA LEU A 291 -9.35 -1.63 -12.83
C LEU A 291 -8.85 -2.28 -14.12
N TYR A 292 -9.21 -3.53 -14.32
CA TYR A 292 -8.68 -4.36 -15.38
C TYR A 292 -9.78 -4.65 -16.40
N LYS A 293 -9.68 -4.02 -17.58
CA LYS A 293 -10.43 -4.47 -18.73
C LYS A 293 -9.85 -5.81 -19.14
N LYS A 294 -10.67 -6.89 -19.18
CA LYS A 294 -10.28 -8.13 -19.85
C LYS A 294 -9.77 -7.75 -21.24
N LEU A 295 -8.48 -7.91 -21.46
CA LEU A 295 -7.95 -7.90 -22.82
C LEU A 295 -8.57 -9.11 -23.47
N SER A 296 -9.30 -8.89 -24.57
CA SER A 296 -9.72 -9.99 -25.43
C SER A 296 -8.44 -10.72 -25.83
N PRO A 297 -8.42 -12.08 -25.77
CA PRO A 297 -7.26 -12.80 -26.27
C PRO A 297 -6.96 -12.35 -27.70
N PRO A 298 -5.69 -12.28 -28.12
CA PRO A 298 -5.35 -11.97 -29.49
C PRO A 298 -6.06 -12.97 -30.41
N ALA A 299 -6.71 -12.44 -31.43
CA ALA A 299 -7.44 -13.21 -32.42
C ALA A 299 -6.52 -14.12 -33.23
#